data_de9b7b8827745e96402c6dc140886c01
#
_entry.id   de9b7b8827745e96402c6dc140886c01
#
_cell.length_a   1.000
_cell.length_b   1.000
_cell.length_c   1.000
_cell.angle_alpha   90.00
_cell.angle_beta   90.00
_cell.angle_gamma   90.00
#
_symmetry.space_group_name_H-M   'P 1'
#
loop_
_entity.id
_entity.type
_entity.pdbx_description
1 polymer ?
#
loop_
_entity_poly.entity_id
_entity_poly.type
_entity_poly.pdbx_seq_one_letter_code
_entity_poly.pdbx_strand_id
1 'polypeptide(L)'
;MDILIDNREKHSRIENAIEYYKGDNVTVKELPFGDYIFENQVVFEFKTLVDFVKSVQNQRVFNQAIDQSTVYKYHFVIIVSTDRERRGYFNKLKHLGNTDLYFDERKYIGAISRLNTYTTVIQASHEKEAFLYMRSQARKCLDNKHVVKRLESKTDNPAFNFLMNIKHISDVKAETIVDGLELYTLEDLLNVTNNELQSLDGIGSQTSGIIMKALKG
;
A
#
# COMPACT_ATOMS: atom_id res chain seq x y z
N MET A 1 -18.33 1.71 -9.65
CA MET A 1 -17.32 2.78 -9.42
C MET A 1 -17.16 3.60 -10.69
N ASP A 2 -16.86 4.89 -10.55
CA ASP A 2 -16.48 5.73 -11.68
C ASP A 2 -15.00 5.51 -11.99
N ILE A 3 -14.69 5.14 -13.23
CA ILE A 3 -13.34 4.84 -13.69
C ILE A 3 -13.04 5.70 -14.91
N LEU A 4 -11.98 6.49 -14.81
CA LEU A 4 -11.46 7.28 -15.93
C LEU A 4 -10.21 6.59 -16.47
N ILE A 5 -10.12 6.48 -17.79
CA ILE A 5 -8.97 5.88 -18.50
C ILE A 5 -8.40 6.93 -19.44
N ASP A 6 -7.08 7.09 -19.46
CA ASP A 6 -6.40 8.01 -20.37
C ASP A 6 -6.55 7.53 -21.82
N ASN A 7 -7.00 8.40 -22.70
CA ASN A 7 -7.17 8.11 -24.13
C ASN A 7 -5.82 7.94 -24.87
N ARG A 8 -4.70 8.33 -24.25
CA ARG A 8 -3.33 8.13 -24.76
C ARG A 8 -2.76 6.75 -24.50
N GLU A 9 -3.47 5.93 -23.70
CA GLU A 9 -3.11 4.53 -23.51
C GLU A 9 -3.28 3.73 -24.81
N LYS A 10 -2.60 2.56 -24.89
CA LYS A 10 -2.74 1.65 -26.02
C LYS A 10 -4.19 1.24 -26.23
N HIS A 11 -4.69 1.34 -27.44
CA HIS A 11 -6.08 1.02 -27.78
C HIS A 11 -6.52 -0.36 -27.28
N SER A 12 -5.71 -1.40 -27.53
CA SER A 12 -6.00 -2.75 -27.03
C SER A 12 -6.10 -2.84 -25.51
N ARG A 13 -5.32 -2.04 -24.78
CA ARG A 13 -5.39 -2.00 -23.30
C ARG A 13 -6.65 -1.28 -22.83
N ILE A 14 -7.05 -0.22 -23.52
CA ILE A 14 -8.32 0.47 -23.23
C ILE A 14 -9.50 -0.50 -23.43
N GLU A 15 -9.53 -1.24 -24.53
CA GLU A 15 -10.58 -2.24 -24.81
C GLU A 15 -10.60 -3.33 -23.74
N ASN A 16 -9.44 -3.88 -23.37
CA ASN A 16 -9.31 -4.89 -22.32
C ASN A 16 -9.78 -4.35 -20.96
N ALA A 17 -9.48 -3.10 -20.64
CA ALA A 17 -9.92 -2.46 -19.42
C ALA A 17 -11.44 -2.22 -19.40
N ILE A 18 -12.04 -1.75 -20.49
CA ILE A 18 -13.48 -1.57 -20.63
C ILE A 18 -14.21 -2.90 -20.42
N GLU A 19 -13.76 -3.98 -21.08
CA GLU A 19 -14.36 -5.30 -20.92
C GLU A 19 -14.19 -5.82 -19.48
N TYR A 20 -13.02 -5.59 -18.85
CA TYR A 20 -12.78 -6.00 -17.48
C TYR A 20 -13.67 -5.26 -16.47
N TYR A 21 -13.90 -3.96 -16.69
CA TYR A 21 -14.68 -3.10 -15.81
C TYR A 21 -16.13 -2.89 -16.27
N LYS A 22 -16.66 -3.75 -17.13
CA LYS A 22 -18.01 -3.61 -17.74
C LYS A 22 -19.18 -3.44 -16.76
N GLY A 23 -18.98 -3.75 -15.48
CA GLY A 23 -19.97 -3.51 -14.41
C GLY A 23 -19.83 -2.15 -13.70
N ASP A 24 -18.88 -1.33 -14.12
CA ASP A 24 -18.59 -0.01 -13.58
C ASP A 24 -18.89 1.07 -14.62
N ASN A 25 -18.89 2.34 -14.21
CA ASN A 25 -19.05 3.48 -15.10
C ASN A 25 -17.67 3.89 -15.65
N VAL A 26 -17.32 3.42 -16.85
CA VAL A 26 -16.02 3.66 -17.48
C VAL A 26 -16.11 4.81 -18.49
N THR A 27 -15.23 5.80 -18.36
CA THR A 27 -15.11 6.93 -19.29
C THR A 27 -13.66 7.03 -19.78
N VAL A 28 -13.48 7.08 -21.10
CA VAL A 28 -12.18 7.29 -21.76
C VAL A 28 -12.04 8.75 -22.14
N LYS A 29 -11.03 9.44 -21.63
CA LYS A 29 -10.72 10.84 -21.92
C LYS A 29 -9.27 11.16 -21.66
N GLU A 30 -8.79 12.31 -22.11
CA GLU A 30 -7.45 12.78 -21.74
C GLU A 30 -7.39 13.09 -20.25
N LEU A 31 -6.38 12.55 -19.56
CA LEU A 31 -6.14 12.77 -18.14
C LEU A 31 -4.93 13.67 -17.93
N PRO A 32 -4.99 14.59 -16.96
CA PRO A 32 -3.83 15.43 -16.63
C PRO A 32 -2.70 14.62 -15.99
N PHE A 33 -3.04 13.57 -15.23
CA PHE A 33 -2.10 12.69 -14.53
C PHE A 33 -2.59 11.26 -14.52
N GLY A 34 -1.66 10.31 -14.62
CA GLY A 34 -1.92 8.88 -14.54
C GLY A 34 -2.64 8.31 -15.75
N ASP A 35 -2.77 7.01 -15.77
CA ASP A 35 -3.41 6.27 -16.85
C ASP A 35 -4.81 5.79 -16.48
N TYR A 36 -5.07 5.58 -15.16
CA TYR A 36 -6.36 5.16 -14.61
C TYR A 36 -6.67 5.93 -13.34
N ILE A 37 -7.89 6.46 -13.22
CA ILE A 37 -8.37 7.15 -12.02
C ILE A 37 -9.70 6.52 -11.57
N PHE A 38 -9.78 6.17 -10.28
CA PHE A 38 -10.97 5.62 -9.64
C PHE A 38 -11.56 6.64 -8.67
N GLU A 39 -12.88 6.90 -8.82
CA GLU A 39 -13.68 7.82 -7.98
C GLU A 39 -13.01 9.20 -7.81
N ASN A 40 -12.25 9.67 -8.80
CA ASN A 40 -11.48 10.92 -8.77
C ASN A 40 -10.51 11.04 -7.55
N GLN A 41 -10.17 9.95 -6.89
CA GLN A 41 -9.34 9.95 -5.67
C GLN A 41 -8.12 9.05 -5.75
N VAL A 42 -8.20 7.96 -6.50
CA VAL A 42 -7.14 6.95 -6.56
C VAL A 42 -6.58 6.88 -7.97
N VAL A 43 -5.34 7.25 -8.16
CA VAL A 43 -4.68 7.29 -9.47
C VAL A 43 -3.65 6.17 -9.60
N PHE A 44 -3.57 5.58 -10.79
CA PHE A 44 -2.58 4.59 -11.17
C PHE A 44 -1.83 5.01 -12.43
N GLU A 45 -0.52 4.87 -12.39
CA GLU A 45 0.37 4.92 -13.54
C GLU A 45 0.71 3.50 -13.97
N PHE A 46 0.36 3.12 -15.18
CA PHE A 46 0.58 1.77 -15.72
C PHE A 46 1.86 1.72 -16.56
N LYS A 47 2.75 0.80 -16.26
CA LYS A 47 4.02 0.64 -16.98
C LYS A 47 4.23 -0.81 -17.40
N THR A 48 4.58 -1.04 -18.66
CA THR A 48 5.25 -2.29 -19.02
C THR A 48 6.69 -2.26 -18.50
N LEU A 49 7.37 -3.41 -18.42
CA LEU A 49 8.78 -3.46 -18.01
C LEU A 49 9.67 -2.51 -18.86
N VAL A 50 9.49 -2.53 -20.17
CA VAL A 50 10.28 -1.71 -21.08
C VAL A 50 10.02 -0.22 -20.85
N ASP A 51 8.76 0.17 -20.72
CA ASP A 51 8.37 1.56 -20.48
C ASP A 51 8.84 2.03 -19.10
N PHE A 52 8.80 1.15 -18.10
CA PHE A 52 9.35 1.43 -16.77
C PHE A 52 10.85 1.72 -16.84
N VAL A 53 11.63 0.83 -17.44
CA VAL A 53 13.09 1.02 -17.56
C VAL A 53 13.43 2.33 -18.27
N LYS A 54 12.78 2.61 -19.39
CA LYS A 54 12.96 3.88 -20.13
C LYS A 54 12.59 5.10 -19.26
N SER A 55 11.49 5.01 -18.52
CA SER A 55 11.03 6.12 -17.68
C SER A 55 11.91 6.35 -16.43
N VAL A 56 12.59 5.30 -15.94
CA VAL A 56 13.61 5.44 -14.89
C VAL A 56 14.85 6.14 -15.44
N GLN A 57 15.34 5.75 -16.62
CA GLN A 57 16.53 6.34 -17.24
C GLN A 57 16.37 7.84 -17.49
N ASN A 58 15.21 8.31 -17.90
CA ASN A 58 14.91 9.72 -18.13
C ASN A 58 14.24 10.43 -16.93
N GLN A 59 14.23 9.82 -15.75
CA GLN A 59 13.66 10.32 -14.49
C GLN A 59 12.14 10.58 -14.54
N ARG A 60 11.45 10.26 -15.65
CA ARG A 60 10.03 10.59 -15.85
C ARG A 60 9.11 9.93 -14.81
N VAL A 61 9.34 8.66 -14.48
CA VAL A 61 8.48 7.95 -13.51
C VAL A 61 8.53 8.56 -12.10
N PHE A 62 9.67 9.11 -11.69
CA PHE A 62 9.80 9.78 -10.40
C PHE A 62 9.05 11.11 -10.37
N ASN A 63 9.20 11.91 -11.43
CA ASN A 63 8.47 13.18 -11.58
C ASN A 63 6.95 12.93 -11.61
N GLN A 64 6.49 11.95 -12.39
CA GLN A 64 5.08 11.56 -12.44
C GLN A 64 4.56 11.17 -11.05
N ALA A 65 5.32 10.38 -10.27
CA ALA A 65 4.91 9.98 -8.91
C ALA A 65 4.82 11.19 -7.96
N ILE A 66 5.75 12.15 -8.07
CA ILE A 66 5.72 13.38 -7.29
C ILE A 66 4.53 14.24 -7.69
N ASP A 67 4.31 14.47 -8.98
CA ASP A 67 3.20 15.28 -9.49
C ASP A 67 1.85 14.70 -9.07
N GLN A 68 1.67 13.36 -9.18
CA GLN A 68 0.48 12.67 -8.73
C GLN A 68 0.24 12.83 -7.22
N SER A 69 1.29 12.82 -6.40
CA SER A 69 1.19 12.98 -4.96
C SER A 69 0.67 14.36 -4.53
N THR A 70 0.83 15.38 -5.37
CA THR A 70 0.31 16.73 -5.10
C THR A 70 -1.19 16.88 -5.35
N VAL A 71 -1.76 15.99 -6.18
CA VAL A 71 -3.15 16.08 -6.66
C VAL A 71 -4.03 15.01 -6.04
N TYR A 72 -3.50 13.79 -5.88
CA TYR A 72 -4.27 12.63 -5.45
C TYR A 72 -3.81 12.13 -4.08
N LYS A 73 -4.76 11.88 -3.19
CA LYS A 73 -4.51 11.30 -1.87
C LYS A 73 -3.89 9.90 -1.98
N TYR A 74 -4.32 9.13 -2.98
CA TYR A 74 -3.86 7.77 -3.22
C TYR A 74 -3.31 7.65 -4.64
N HIS A 75 -2.04 7.36 -4.76
CA HIS A 75 -1.34 7.25 -6.04
C HIS A 75 -0.43 6.03 -6.06
N PHE A 76 -0.39 5.36 -7.20
CA PHE A 76 0.28 4.07 -7.36
C PHE A 76 0.98 3.98 -8.72
N VAL A 77 2.10 3.27 -8.76
CA VAL A 77 2.71 2.83 -10.02
C VAL A 77 2.53 1.32 -10.13
N ILE A 78 1.93 0.84 -11.22
CA ILE A 78 1.79 -0.58 -11.48
C ILE A 78 2.71 -0.99 -12.62
N ILE A 79 3.56 -2.00 -12.37
CA ILE A 79 4.52 -2.52 -13.34
C ILE A 79 4.07 -3.92 -13.76
N VAL A 80 3.86 -4.10 -15.06
CA VAL A 80 3.43 -5.39 -15.61
C VAL A 80 4.60 -6.10 -16.27
N SER A 81 5.00 -7.21 -15.67
CA SER A 81 6.01 -8.13 -16.21
C SER A 81 6.07 -9.42 -15.40
N THR A 82 6.29 -10.54 -16.08
CA THR A 82 6.66 -11.79 -15.41
C THR A 82 8.14 -11.79 -15.02
N ASP A 83 8.50 -12.63 -14.04
CA ASP A 83 9.91 -12.86 -13.68
C ASP A 83 10.74 -13.35 -14.86
N ARG A 84 10.16 -14.17 -15.72
CA ARG A 84 10.82 -14.69 -16.93
C ARG A 84 11.13 -13.56 -17.92
N GLU A 85 10.17 -12.68 -18.18
CA GLU A 85 10.35 -11.51 -19.05
C GLU A 85 11.42 -10.59 -18.49
N ARG A 86 11.38 -10.32 -17.19
CA ARG A 86 12.35 -9.45 -16.50
C ARG A 86 13.77 -10.00 -16.62
N ARG A 87 13.98 -11.29 -16.31
CA ARG A 87 15.28 -11.93 -16.46
C ARG A 87 15.76 -11.95 -17.92
N GLY A 88 14.87 -12.28 -18.85
CA GLY A 88 15.16 -12.29 -20.29
C GLY A 88 15.55 -10.91 -20.79
N TYR A 89 14.86 -9.86 -20.36
CA TYR A 89 15.14 -8.47 -20.72
C TYR A 89 16.53 -8.02 -20.24
N PHE A 90 16.87 -8.25 -18.98
CA PHE A 90 18.15 -7.86 -18.41
C PHE A 90 19.32 -8.66 -19.00
N ASN A 91 19.14 -9.96 -19.25
CA ASN A 91 20.13 -10.78 -19.94
C ASN A 91 20.41 -10.22 -21.35
N LYS A 92 19.37 -9.87 -22.10
CA LYS A 92 19.51 -9.29 -23.44
C LYS A 92 20.28 -7.96 -23.40
N LEU A 93 19.99 -7.07 -22.44
CA LEU A 93 20.70 -5.81 -22.26
C LEU A 93 22.19 -6.03 -21.95
N LYS A 94 22.51 -7.02 -21.10
CA LYS A 94 23.88 -7.39 -20.78
C LYS A 94 24.70 -7.82 -22.01
N HIS A 95 24.09 -8.56 -22.92
CA HIS A 95 24.76 -9.03 -24.15
C HIS A 95 24.95 -7.94 -25.22
N LEU A 96 24.16 -6.86 -25.19
CA LEU A 96 24.27 -5.77 -26.14
C LEU A 96 25.49 -4.84 -25.91
N GLY A 97 26.23 -5.03 -24.81
CA GLY A 97 27.53 -4.37 -24.56
C GLY A 97 27.47 -2.84 -24.43
N ASN A 98 26.30 -2.27 -24.30
CA ASN A 98 26.13 -0.81 -24.26
C ASN A 98 26.32 -0.32 -22.83
N THR A 99 27.54 0.07 -22.48
CA THR A 99 27.97 0.40 -21.12
C THR A 99 27.28 1.63 -20.55
N ASP A 100 26.89 2.60 -21.36
CA ASP A 100 26.31 3.87 -20.91
C ASP A 100 24.80 3.77 -20.64
N LEU A 101 24.11 2.79 -21.22
CA LEU A 101 22.68 2.52 -21.05
C LEU A 101 22.41 1.24 -20.25
N TYR A 102 23.44 0.66 -19.62
CA TYR A 102 23.30 -0.59 -18.90
C TYR A 102 22.34 -0.43 -17.71
N PHE A 103 21.15 -1.01 -17.87
CA PHE A 103 20.14 -1.10 -16.81
C PHE A 103 20.01 -2.57 -16.40
N ASP A 104 20.50 -2.90 -15.23
CA ASP A 104 20.47 -4.25 -14.68
C ASP A 104 19.40 -4.41 -13.61
N GLU A 105 19.30 -5.63 -13.07
CA GLU A 105 18.34 -5.95 -12.02
C GLU A 105 18.57 -5.13 -10.74
N ARG A 106 19.82 -4.76 -10.42
CA ARG A 106 20.14 -3.93 -9.24
C ARG A 106 19.56 -2.52 -9.41
N LYS A 107 19.73 -1.93 -10.60
CA LYS A 107 19.15 -0.62 -10.94
C LYS A 107 17.62 -0.67 -10.94
N TYR A 108 17.03 -1.79 -11.40
CA TYR A 108 15.59 -2.01 -11.34
C TYR A 108 15.08 -2.03 -9.90
N ILE A 109 15.69 -2.83 -9.02
CA ILE A 109 15.35 -2.90 -7.60
C ILE A 109 15.56 -1.54 -6.92
N GLY A 110 16.68 -0.87 -7.18
CA GLY A 110 16.96 0.47 -6.67
C GLY A 110 15.94 1.52 -7.08
N ALA A 111 15.46 1.46 -8.33
CA ALA A 111 14.41 2.34 -8.83
C ALA A 111 13.07 2.10 -8.12
N ILE A 112 12.67 0.83 -7.93
CA ILE A 112 11.47 0.48 -7.17
C ILE A 112 11.61 0.94 -5.71
N SER A 113 12.75 0.69 -5.09
CA SER A 113 13.02 1.12 -3.71
C SER A 113 12.89 2.64 -3.57
N ARG A 114 13.46 3.40 -4.52
CA ARG A 114 13.32 4.86 -4.55
C ARG A 114 11.88 5.30 -4.78
N LEU A 115 11.14 4.66 -5.70
CA LEU A 115 9.72 4.98 -5.94
C LEU A 115 8.87 4.75 -4.69
N ASN A 116 9.13 3.69 -3.93
CA ASN A 116 8.41 3.39 -2.70
C ASN A 116 8.59 4.44 -1.58
N THR A 117 9.48 5.42 -1.75
CA THR A 117 9.55 6.60 -0.87
C THR A 117 8.53 7.70 -1.24
N TYR A 118 7.97 7.66 -2.45
CA TYR A 118 7.01 8.64 -2.97
C TYR A 118 5.62 8.05 -3.20
N THR A 119 5.55 6.79 -3.67
CA THR A 119 4.33 6.11 -4.08
C THR A 119 4.42 4.62 -3.76
N THR A 120 3.31 3.91 -3.80
CA THR A 120 3.33 2.45 -3.69
C THR A 120 3.50 1.82 -5.09
N VAL A 121 4.52 0.97 -5.24
CA VAL A 121 4.74 0.22 -6.47
C VAL A 121 4.10 -1.17 -6.37
N ILE A 122 3.24 -1.50 -7.32
CA ILE A 122 2.59 -2.80 -7.46
C ILE A 122 3.20 -3.53 -8.67
N GLN A 123 3.54 -4.80 -8.50
CA GLN A 123 4.00 -5.65 -9.61
C GLN A 123 2.91 -6.65 -9.97
N ALA A 124 2.58 -6.75 -11.25
CA ALA A 124 1.62 -7.69 -11.81
C ALA A 124 2.27 -8.49 -12.94
N SER A 125 1.87 -9.76 -13.10
CA SER A 125 2.41 -10.64 -14.15
C SER A 125 1.81 -10.36 -15.54
N HIS A 126 0.58 -9.87 -15.59
CA HIS A 126 -0.15 -9.56 -16.82
C HIS A 126 -1.25 -8.51 -16.60
N GLU A 127 -1.80 -7.97 -17.70
CA GLU A 127 -2.78 -6.86 -17.66
C GLU A 127 -4.02 -7.16 -16.80
N LYS A 128 -4.60 -8.36 -16.89
CA LYS A 128 -5.79 -8.72 -16.10
C LYS A 128 -5.52 -8.71 -14.60
N GLU A 129 -4.31 -9.15 -14.19
CA GLU A 129 -3.89 -9.08 -12.80
C GLU A 129 -3.68 -7.62 -12.36
N ALA A 130 -3.11 -6.79 -13.23
CA ALA A 130 -2.99 -5.35 -12.97
C ALA A 130 -4.36 -4.70 -12.75
N PHE A 131 -5.35 -4.99 -13.60
CA PHE A 131 -6.72 -4.48 -13.45
C PHE A 131 -7.38 -4.96 -12.14
N LEU A 132 -7.14 -6.22 -11.74
CA LEU A 132 -7.60 -6.75 -10.47
C LEU A 132 -6.99 -5.99 -9.29
N TYR A 133 -5.65 -5.77 -9.31
CA TYR A 133 -4.96 -5.00 -8.28
C TYR A 133 -5.47 -3.56 -8.19
N MET A 134 -5.60 -2.86 -9.33
CA MET A 134 -6.12 -1.49 -9.36
C MET A 134 -7.49 -1.40 -8.72
N ARG A 135 -8.44 -2.28 -9.11
CA ARG A 135 -9.79 -2.31 -8.54
C ARG A 135 -9.79 -2.64 -7.04
N SER A 136 -9.01 -3.65 -6.64
CA SER A 136 -8.92 -4.06 -5.25
C SER A 136 -8.31 -2.97 -4.36
N GLN A 137 -7.23 -2.35 -4.84
CA GLN A 137 -6.55 -1.28 -4.12
C GLN A 137 -7.41 -0.01 -4.04
N ALA A 138 -8.08 0.36 -5.14
CA ALA A 138 -9.02 1.49 -5.14
C ALA A 138 -10.13 1.29 -4.10
N ARG A 139 -10.76 0.11 -4.06
CA ARG A 139 -11.78 -0.19 -3.03
C ARG A 139 -11.24 -0.04 -1.61
N LYS A 140 -10.05 -0.59 -1.33
CA LYS A 140 -9.43 -0.48 0.00
C LYS A 140 -9.15 0.97 0.40
N CYS A 141 -8.67 1.79 -0.54
CA CYS A 141 -8.41 3.20 -0.30
C CYS A 141 -9.70 3.99 -0.03
N LEU A 142 -10.78 3.67 -0.76
CA LEU A 142 -12.07 4.35 -0.66
C LEU A 142 -12.87 3.92 0.58
N ASP A 143 -12.78 2.65 0.97
CA ASP A 143 -13.51 2.11 2.14
C ASP A 143 -12.98 2.62 3.48
N ASN A 144 -11.91 3.39 3.49
CA ASN A 144 -11.26 3.98 4.70
C ASN A 144 -10.93 2.98 5.83
N LYS A 145 -11.12 1.67 5.62
CA LYS A 145 -11.11 0.68 6.70
C LYS A 145 -9.73 0.14 7.09
N HIS A 146 -8.66 0.40 6.32
CA HIS A 146 -7.42 -0.36 6.53
C HIS A 146 -6.09 0.41 6.58
N VAL A 147 -6.00 1.65 6.14
CA VAL A 147 -4.71 2.38 6.11
C VAL A 147 -4.55 3.32 7.30
N VAL A 148 -5.66 3.79 7.85
CA VAL A 148 -5.65 4.86 8.86
C VAL A 148 -5.55 4.31 10.28
N LYS A 149 -6.13 3.13 10.58
CA LYS A 149 -6.16 2.60 11.95
C LYS A 149 -4.80 2.32 12.58
N ARG A 150 -3.77 1.97 11.81
CA ARG A 150 -2.41 1.76 12.37
C ARG A 150 -1.60 3.03 12.59
N LEU A 151 -1.93 4.13 11.91
CA LEU A 151 -1.26 5.42 12.10
C LEU A 151 -2.03 6.34 13.06
N GLU A 152 -3.36 6.18 13.15
CA GLU A 152 -4.21 6.89 14.11
C GLU A 152 -4.25 6.22 15.49
N SER A 153 -3.82 4.97 15.61
CA SER A 153 -3.74 4.26 16.90
C SER A 153 -2.53 4.64 17.77
N LYS A 154 -1.75 5.64 17.37
CA LYS A 154 -0.97 6.43 18.33
C LYS A 154 -1.92 7.40 19.02
N THR A 155 -2.76 6.87 19.86
CA THR A 155 -3.42 7.70 20.86
C THR A 155 -2.32 8.31 21.71
N ASP A 156 -2.48 9.54 22.14
CA ASP A 156 -1.56 10.16 23.12
C ASP A 156 -1.59 9.45 24.49
N ASN A 157 -2.25 8.29 24.56
CA ASN A 157 -2.38 7.47 25.76
C ASN A 157 -1.19 6.49 25.87
N PRO A 158 -0.27 6.69 26.83
CA PRO A 158 0.91 5.86 27.00
C PRO A 158 0.58 4.41 27.43
N ALA A 159 -0.52 4.20 28.18
CA ALA A 159 -0.96 2.87 28.58
C ALA A 159 -1.41 2.05 27.36
N PHE A 160 -2.20 2.65 26.46
CA PHE A 160 -2.59 2.03 25.21
C PHE A 160 -1.37 1.66 24.35
N ASN A 161 -0.46 2.61 24.16
CA ASN A 161 0.75 2.40 23.36
C ASN A 161 1.63 1.26 23.92
N PHE A 162 1.71 1.13 25.23
CA PHE A 162 2.43 0.03 25.88
C PHE A 162 1.74 -1.31 25.60
N LEU A 163 0.42 -1.40 25.79
CA LEU A 163 -0.36 -2.62 25.56
C LEU A 163 -0.24 -3.09 24.10
N MET A 164 -0.24 -2.17 23.14
CA MET A 164 -0.08 -2.47 21.71
C MET A 164 1.29 -3.08 21.35
N ASN A 165 2.30 -2.88 22.18
CA ASN A 165 3.61 -3.50 21.99
C ASN A 165 3.71 -4.93 22.58
N ILE A 166 2.70 -5.38 23.33
CA ILE A 166 2.66 -6.73 23.89
C ILE A 166 2.16 -7.70 22.80
N LYS A 167 2.93 -8.75 22.54
CA LYS A 167 2.55 -9.78 21.57
C LYS A 167 1.19 -10.41 21.94
N HIS A 168 0.31 -10.58 20.94
CA HIS A 168 -1.05 -11.12 21.08
C HIS A 168 -2.09 -10.19 21.72
N ILE A 169 -1.76 -8.93 21.98
CA ILE A 169 -2.74 -7.91 22.34
C ILE A 169 -3.14 -7.18 21.05
N SER A 170 -4.43 -7.20 20.73
CA SER A 170 -5.00 -6.44 19.61
C SER A 170 -5.39 -5.03 20.05
N ASP A 171 -5.61 -4.14 19.08
CA ASP A 171 -6.15 -2.79 19.29
C ASP A 171 -7.46 -2.83 20.11
N VAL A 172 -8.39 -3.72 19.74
CA VAL A 172 -9.67 -3.90 20.46
C VAL A 172 -9.45 -4.27 21.91
N LYS A 173 -8.52 -5.20 22.21
CA LYS A 173 -8.21 -5.58 23.59
C LYS A 173 -7.55 -4.46 24.38
N ALA A 174 -6.64 -3.72 23.73
CA ALA A 174 -5.99 -2.57 24.35
C ALA A 174 -7.01 -1.47 24.66
N GLU A 175 -7.92 -1.14 23.74
CA GLU A 175 -9.04 -0.22 23.96
C GLU A 175 -9.94 -0.71 25.13
N THR A 176 -10.36 -1.97 25.11
CA THR A 176 -11.19 -2.54 26.19
C THR A 176 -10.54 -2.38 27.57
N ILE A 177 -9.21 -2.56 27.66
CA ILE A 177 -8.48 -2.45 28.92
C ILE A 177 -8.36 -0.98 29.34
N VAL A 178 -7.96 -0.13 28.43
CA VAL A 178 -7.75 1.30 28.72
C VAL A 178 -9.05 1.99 29.08
N ASP A 179 -10.11 1.76 28.32
CA ASP A 179 -11.42 2.39 28.56
C ASP A 179 -12.12 1.76 29.75
N GLY A 180 -12.05 0.43 29.89
CA GLY A 180 -12.73 -0.30 30.99
C GLY A 180 -12.12 -0.06 32.37
N LEU A 181 -10.83 0.29 32.42
CA LEU A 181 -10.12 0.59 33.68
C LEU A 181 -9.71 2.05 33.79
N GLU A 182 -10.11 2.91 32.85
CA GLU A 182 -9.81 4.36 32.81
C GLU A 182 -8.30 4.65 32.92
N LEU A 183 -7.46 3.94 32.14
CA LEU A 183 -6.00 4.04 32.20
C LEU A 183 -5.50 5.14 31.25
N TYR A 184 -4.94 6.20 31.77
CA TYR A 184 -4.43 7.34 30.98
C TYR A 184 -2.90 7.42 30.97
N THR A 185 -2.23 6.79 31.95
CA THR A 185 -0.78 6.85 32.10
C THR A 185 -0.17 5.44 32.21
N LEU A 186 1.16 5.34 32.06
CA LEU A 186 1.87 4.07 32.35
C LEU A 186 1.80 3.71 33.83
N GLU A 187 1.74 4.68 34.73
CA GLU A 187 1.62 4.45 36.16
C GLU A 187 0.28 3.80 36.50
N ASP A 188 -0.83 4.25 35.89
CA ASP A 188 -2.13 3.61 36.03
C ASP A 188 -2.05 2.13 35.60
N LEU A 189 -1.42 1.87 34.46
CA LEU A 189 -1.28 0.51 33.94
C LEU A 189 -0.39 -0.39 34.84
N LEU A 190 0.67 0.16 35.42
CA LEU A 190 1.56 -0.59 36.32
C LEU A 190 0.86 -0.99 37.63
N ASN A 191 -0.14 -0.25 38.05
CA ASN A 191 -0.92 -0.52 39.26
C ASN A 191 -2.09 -1.48 39.04
N VAL A 192 -2.41 -1.89 37.80
CA VAL A 192 -3.48 -2.80 37.46
C VAL A 192 -3.21 -4.20 38.01
N THR A 193 -4.23 -4.79 38.61
CA THR A 193 -4.19 -6.18 39.13
C THR A 193 -4.68 -7.19 38.08
N ASN A 194 -4.29 -8.44 38.26
CA ASN A 194 -4.77 -9.53 37.40
C ASN A 194 -6.29 -9.71 37.45
N ASN A 195 -6.89 -9.45 38.60
CA ASN A 195 -8.35 -9.59 38.81
C ASN A 195 -9.11 -8.48 38.05
N GLU A 196 -8.62 -7.24 38.06
CA GLU A 196 -9.20 -6.14 37.30
C GLU A 196 -9.15 -6.42 35.81
N LEU A 197 -8.01 -6.89 35.27
CA LEU A 197 -7.93 -7.29 33.87
C LEU A 197 -8.95 -8.38 33.52
N GLN A 198 -9.11 -9.39 34.37
CA GLN A 198 -10.05 -10.51 34.12
C GLN A 198 -11.51 -10.14 34.32
N SER A 199 -11.82 -9.02 34.96
CA SER A 199 -13.19 -8.53 35.08
C SER A 199 -13.74 -7.94 33.78
N LEU A 200 -12.85 -7.64 32.84
CA LEU A 200 -13.22 -7.06 31.54
C LEU A 200 -13.66 -8.13 30.53
N ASP A 201 -14.72 -7.83 29.80
CA ASP A 201 -15.22 -8.72 28.77
C ASP A 201 -14.15 -8.98 27.68
N GLY A 202 -13.96 -10.23 27.29
CA GLY A 202 -12.96 -10.65 26.32
C GLY A 202 -11.50 -10.70 26.81
N ILE A 203 -11.23 -10.40 28.10
CA ILE A 203 -9.91 -10.49 28.74
C ILE A 203 -9.85 -11.69 29.69
N GLY A 204 -9.53 -12.86 29.15
CA GLY A 204 -9.39 -14.09 29.95
C GLY A 204 -8.03 -14.23 30.64
N SER A 205 -7.87 -15.28 31.45
CA SER A 205 -6.67 -15.57 32.25
C SER A 205 -5.36 -15.64 31.41
N GLN A 206 -5.45 -16.11 30.18
CA GLN A 206 -4.27 -16.15 29.26
C GLN A 206 -3.84 -14.75 28.87
N THR A 207 -4.78 -13.88 28.48
CA THR A 207 -4.48 -12.50 28.07
C THR A 207 -3.97 -11.68 29.25
N SER A 208 -4.64 -11.75 30.40
CA SER A 208 -4.22 -11.05 31.62
C SER A 208 -2.85 -11.53 32.10
N GLY A 209 -2.55 -12.84 32.03
CA GLY A 209 -1.25 -13.40 32.38
C GLY A 209 -0.11 -12.89 31.51
N ILE A 210 -0.35 -12.72 30.17
CA ILE A 210 0.63 -12.15 29.24
C ILE A 210 0.91 -10.67 29.61
N ILE A 211 -0.12 -9.89 29.90
CA ILE A 211 0.00 -8.49 30.29
C ILE A 211 0.77 -8.36 31.60
N MET A 212 0.35 -9.09 32.63
CA MET A 212 0.99 -9.08 33.96
C MET A 212 2.47 -9.47 33.88
N LYS A 213 2.81 -10.41 33.01
CA LYS A 213 4.21 -10.80 32.76
C LYS A 213 4.99 -9.65 32.10
N ALA A 214 4.41 -8.94 31.13
CA ALA A 214 5.04 -7.82 30.46
C ALA A 214 5.25 -6.60 31.39
N LEU A 215 4.37 -6.41 32.38
CA LEU A 215 4.46 -5.32 33.36
C LEU A 215 5.47 -5.58 34.48
N LYS A 216 5.77 -6.83 34.79
CA LYS A 216 6.65 -7.22 35.92
C LYS A 216 8.08 -7.62 35.48
N GLY A 217 8.33 -7.73 34.17
CA GLY A 217 9.61 -8.11 33.57
C GLY A 217 9.79 -9.63 33.60
#